data_2223c5b29be2a29641f73413d35aa021
#
_entry.id   2223c5b29be2a29641f73413d35aa021
#
_cell.length_a   1.000
_cell.length_b   1.000
_cell.length_c   1.000
_cell.angle_alpha   90.00
_cell.angle_beta   90.00
_cell.angle_gamma   90.00
#
_symmetry.space_group_name_H-M   'P 1'
#
loop_
_entity.id
_entity.type
_entity.pdbx_description
1 polymer ?
#
loop_
_entity_poly.entity_id
_entity_poly.type
_entity_poly.pdbx_seq_one_letter_code
_entity_poly.pdbx_strand_id
1 'polypeptide(L)'
;MNTLKNSLLLLMLFATAVGCGASSRHSNETAPAVGQNTTLPRSTPAQEGVDPNAVKQFIDALMAVPQTDIHHVVVVRHGKVIAEAHPAPFAKDDVHTLFSCSKTFTMLAIGMLVDDGRLTVNDKVIDLLPDKAPKVKSAALKAMTVKHLLTMTAGIKPSLELRQEGDDWARVWLAQPVTKQGRFQYDSLCTFMLAAIVQRITGKTLLEFLNERFFHPLGIYEADWEQSPDGTNVGGWGLRLTAESMAKAGVCIMNRGKWQGKQLVSAKWIDEASAKHTNYSNPGKRATDTNQGYCYQMWRCLLPDAFRADGAYGQFIVMSPKHDLVVVITGVSHNTGKELACIWQHLIPGVKDAPLAALENAQRNLTDCLNNVSLPLLTGKESNGMKNLTLTLGDNARHYKTMQLNFDGERRCDITLTSHDGTVQKYPAAYLGWAKTSTTQAPPYNDAVRPVVLKTIDGLHGDYTVAGNYAWTSPDTLVVKLYWTNWIVPNTFTITLSQDGPATIINDEGYPGVEPETIQTTPSAAD
;
A
#
# COMPACT_ATOMS: atom_id res chain seq x y z
N MET A 1 -16.01 77.69 -28.68
CA MET A 1 -14.70 78.36 -28.85
C MET A 1 -13.69 77.20 -28.73
N ASN A 2 -13.28 76.75 -29.85
CA ASN A 2 -11.93 76.95 -30.44
C ASN A 2 -10.87 76.19 -29.64
N THR A 3 -10.05 75.35 -30.14
CA THR A 3 -9.50 74.91 -31.45
C THR A 3 -8.46 73.87 -31.19
N LEU A 4 -8.47 72.73 -31.91
CA LEU A 4 -7.50 72.40 -32.97
C LEU A 4 -6.03 72.28 -32.46
N LYS A 5 -5.22 71.31 -32.76
CA LYS A 5 -4.89 70.53 -33.93
C LYS A 5 -3.66 69.64 -33.62
N ASN A 6 -3.57 68.54 -34.15
CA ASN A 6 -2.83 67.80 -35.18
C ASN A 6 -1.64 67.03 -34.63
N SER A 7 -1.44 65.84 -34.96
CA SER A 7 -1.24 64.95 -36.13
C SER A 7 0.13 64.30 -36.01
N LEU A 8 0.39 63.06 -36.21
CA LEU A 8 0.63 62.17 -37.36
C LEU A 8 1.08 60.80 -36.83
N LEU A 9 0.50 59.68 -37.13
CA LEU A 9 0.54 58.79 -38.28
C LEU A 9 1.72 57.81 -38.28
N LEU A 10 1.45 56.51 -38.13
CA LEU A 10 1.76 55.40 -39.06
C LEU A 10 1.26 54.10 -38.42
N LEU A 11 0.20 53.48 -38.86
CA LEU A 11 -0.03 52.39 -39.85
C LEU A 11 0.83 51.13 -39.56
N MET A 12 0.25 49.95 -39.32
CA MET A 12 -0.51 48.99 -40.11
C MET A 12 -0.82 47.79 -39.22
N LEU A 13 -1.77 46.99 -39.31
CA LEU A 13 -2.81 46.41 -40.12
C LEU A 13 -3.34 45.14 -39.41
N PHE A 14 -4.62 45.09 -39.26
CA PHE A 14 -5.57 43.95 -39.39
C PHE A 14 -5.34 42.57 -38.74
N ALA A 15 -6.24 42.11 -37.86
CA ALA A 15 -7.42 41.39 -38.32
C ALA A 15 -8.43 41.19 -37.14
N THR A 16 -9.67 41.44 -37.45
CA THR A 16 -10.87 41.23 -36.63
C THR A 16 -11.25 39.79 -36.53
N ALA A 17 -11.64 39.30 -35.31
CA ALA A 17 -12.71 38.36 -35.17
C ALA A 17 -13.36 38.50 -33.79
N VAL A 18 -14.64 38.80 -33.83
CA VAL A 18 -15.57 38.87 -32.71
C VAL A 18 -15.93 37.45 -32.31
N GLY A 19 -15.90 37.15 -31.00
CA GLY A 19 -16.42 35.92 -30.46
C GLY A 19 -16.55 36.06 -28.95
N CYS A 20 -17.73 36.43 -28.45
CA CYS A 20 -18.10 36.35 -27.05
C CYS A 20 -18.09 34.89 -26.60
N GLY A 21 -17.30 34.58 -25.58
CA GLY A 21 -17.35 33.34 -24.85
C GLY A 21 -16.58 33.54 -23.56
N ALA A 22 -17.27 33.76 -22.45
CA ALA A 22 -16.68 33.74 -21.12
C ALA A 22 -16.19 32.33 -20.82
N SER A 23 -14.90 32.09 -21.06
CA SER A 23 -14.18 30.90 -20.64
C SER A 23 -13.27 31.30 -19.50
N SER A 24 -13.58 30.80 -18.31
CA SER A 24 -12.69 30.80 -17.16
C SER A 24 -11.35 30.22 -17.59
N ARG A 25 -10.33 31.08 -17.69
CA ARG A 25 -8.95 30.63 -17.86
C ARG A 25 -8.53 29.93 -16.55
N HIS A 26 -8.66 28.59 -16.51
CA HIS A 26 -7.74 27.82 -15.71
C HIS A 26 -6.36 28.05 -16.34
N SER A 27 -5.49 28.70 -15.60
CA SER A 27 -4.07 28.71 -15.89
C SER A 27 -3.62 27.26 -15.98
N ASN A 28 -3.18 26.83 -17.16
CA ASN A 28 -2.33 25.67 -17.30
C ASN A 28 -1.01 25.97 -16.58
N GLU A 29 -0.99 25.85 -15.27
CA GLU A 29 0.24 25.53 -14.58
C GLU A 29 0.61 24.12 -15.08
N THR A 30 1.61 24.07 -15.96
CA THR A 30 2.29 22.83 -16.29
C THR A 30 2.71 22.21 -14.97
N ALA A 31 2.13 21.06 -14.64
CA ALA A 31 2.57 20.28 -13.50
C ALA A 31 4.11 20.18 -13.57
N PRO A 32 4.84 20.38 -12.46
CA PRO A 32 6.28 20.28 -12.46
C PRO A 32 6.64 18.92 -13.05
N ALA A 33 7.67 18.91 -13.94
CA ALA A 33 8.12 17.68 -14.58
C ALA A 33 8.29 16.61 -13.50
N VAL A 34 7.48 15.56 -13.57
CA VAL A 34 7.51 14.45 -12.61
C VAL A 34 8.91 13.87 -12.70
N GLY A 35 9.69 13.92 -11.63
CA GLY A 35 11.00 13.30 -11.56
C GLY A 35 10.86 11.78 -11.81
N GLN A 36 11.86 11.18 -12.44
CA GLN A 36 11.86 9.75 -12.62
C GLN A 36 12.38 9.04 -11.36
N ASN A 37 11.74 7.94 -11.00
CA ASN A 37 12.23 7.08 -9.92
C ASN A 37 13.67 6.64 -10.21
N THR A 38 14.54 6.77 -9.21
CA THR A 38 15.89 6.20 -9.28
C THR A 38 15.90 4.77 -8.75
N THR A 39 16.92 4.01 -9.07
CA THR A 39 17.08 2.63 -8.60
C THR A 39 18.27 2.51 -7.64
N LEU A 40 18.20 1.56 -6.70
CA LEU A 40 19.35 1.13 -5.91
C LEU A 40 20.38 0.44 -6.83
N PRO A 41 21.69 0.49 -6.53
CA PRO A 41 22.66 -0.33 -7.23
C PRO A 41 22.39 -1.82 -7.00
N ARG A 42 22.77 -2.65 -7.97
CA ARG A 42 22.63 -4.12 -7.91
C ARG A 42 23.98 -4.76 -7.69
N SER A 43 23.98 -5.93 -7.04
CA SER A 43 25.14 -6.78 -6.81
C SER A 43 24.71 -8.25 -6.74
N THR A 44 25.66 -9.16 -6.70
CA THR A 44 25.35 -10.57 -6.41
C THR A 44 25.41 -10.83 -4.90
N PRO A 45 24.62 -11.77 -4.38
CA PRO A 45 24.70 -12.14 -2.96
C PRO A 45 26.12 -12.45 -2.51
N ALA A 46 26.87 -13.26 -3.27
CA ALA A 46 28.22 -13.65 -2.91
C ALA A 46 29.21 -12.46 -2.80
N GLN A 47 29.11 -11.47 -3.70
CA GLN A 47 29.93 -10.25 -3.63
C GLN A 47 29.64 -9.43 -2.37
N GLU A 48 28.42 -9.51 -1.87
CA GLU A 48 27.98 -8.79 -0.66
C GLU A 48 27.99 -9.72 0.58
N GLY A 49 28.69 -10.85 0.53
CA GLY A 49 28.86 -11.75 1.66
C GLY A 49 27.63 -12.56 2.04
N VAL A 50 26.73 -12.84 1.10
CA VAL A 50 25.56 -13.68 1.33
C VAL A 50 25.59 -14.91 0.45
N ASP A 51 25.36 -16.10 1.02
CA ASP A 51 25.29 -17.34 0.25
C ASP A 51 24.05 -17.32 -0.67
N PRO A 52 24.22 -17.43 -2.01
CA PRO A 52 23.08 -17.52 -2.93
C PRO A 52 22.12 -18.68 -2.62
N ASN A 53 22.60 -19.80 -2.05
CA ASN A 53 21.73 -20.90 -1.63
C ASN A 53 20.82 -20.48 -0.47
N ALA A 54 21.33 -19.70 0.47
CA ALA A 54 20.53 -19.20 1.59
C ALA A 54 19.44 -18.23 1.11
N VAL A 55 19.76 -17.37 0.12
CA VAL A 55 18.77 -16.50 -0.53
C VAL A 55 17.71 -17.34 -1.22
N LYS A 56 18.10 -18.35 -2.01
CA LYS A 56 17.15 -19.26 -2.67
C LYS A 56 16.26 -19.98 -1.67
N GLN A 57 16.85 -20.55 -0.61
CA GLN A 57 16.09 -21.23 0.46
C GLN A 57 15.09 -20.29 1.14
N PHE A 58 15.46 -19.02 1.35
CA PHE A 58 14.57 -18.00 1.86
C PHE A 58 13.37 -17.77 0.91
N ILE A 59 13.63 -17.57 -0.39
CA ILE A 59 12.57 -17.38 -1.39
C ILE A 59 11.65 -18.62 -1.45
N ASP A 60 12.22 -19.83 -1.57
CA ASP A 60 11.45 -21.07 -1.61
C ASP A 60 10.58 -21.25 -0.37
N ALA A 61 11.15 -21.01 0.83
CA ALA A 61 10.41 -21.14 2.08
C ALA A 61 9.31 -20.09 2.20
N LEU A 62 9.57 -18.85 1.75
CA LEU A 62 8.60 -17.75 1.76
C LEU A 62 7.40 -18.06 0.84
N MET A 63 7.68 -18.50 -0.38
CA MET A 63 6.64 -18.90 -1.35
C MET A 63 5.84 -20.13 -0.89
N ALA A 64 6.38 -20.95 -0.01
CA ALA A 64 5.72 -22.13 0.55
C ALA A 64 4.92 -21.84 1.84
N VAL A 65 4.87 -20.61 2.33
CA VAL A 65 4.09 -20.25 3.51
C VAL A 65 2.60 -20.46 3.21
N PRO A 66 1.88 -21.32 3.98
CA PRO A 66 0.47 -21.58 3.71
C PRO A 66 -0.41 -20.33 3.82
N GLN A 67 -1.44 -20.25 2.98
CA GLN A 67 -2.40 -19.13 2.96
C GLN A 67 -1.68 -17.78 2.81
N THR A 68 -0.72 -17.74 1.87
CA THR A 68 0.11 -16.58 1.63
C THR A 68 0.39 -16.48 0.13
N ASP A 69 0.08 -15.32 -0.44
CA ASP A 69 0.48 -14.92 -1.79
C ASP A 69 1.51 -13.80 -1.64
N ILE A 70 2.75 -14.06 -2.03
CA ILE A 70 3.84 -13.08 -2.03
C ILE A 70 3.80 -12.29 -3.34
N HIS A 71 3.82 -10.97 -3.26
CA HIS A 71 3.76 -10.09 -4.43
C HIS A 71 5.13 -9.52 -4.80
N HIS A 72 5.89 -9.08 -3.80
CA HIS A 72 7.24 -8.56 -4.02
C HIS A 72 8.16 -8.98 -2.89
N VAL A 73 9.40 -9.27 -3.24
CA VAL A 73 10.51 -9.44 -2.31
C VAL A 73 11.71 -8.66 -2.83
N VAL A 74 12.32 -7.84 -1.96
CA VAL A 74 13.58 -7.16 -2.26
C VAL A 74 14.54 -7.36 -1.08
N VAL A 75 15.73 -7.88 -1.37
CA VAL A 75 16.80 -8.07 -0.38
C VAL A 75 17.94 -7.12 -0.70
N VAL A 76 18.28 -6.26 0.25
CA VAL A 76 19.34 -5.27 0.11
C VAL A 76 20.43 -5.56 1.13
N ARG A 77 21.67 -5.58 0.69
CA ARG A 77 22.87 -5.71 1.52
C ARG A 77 23.88 -4.61 1.14
N HIS A 78 24.47 -3.93 2.14
CA HIS A 78 25.42 -2.83 1.91
C HIS A 78 24.86 -1.75 0.95
N GLY A 79 23.55 -1.48 1.03
CA GLY A 79 22.87 -0.53 0.14
C GLY A 79 22.68 -0.99 -1.30
N LYS A 80 22.94 -2.25 -1.64
CA LYS A 80 22.77 -2.83 -2.98
C LYS A 80 21.71 -3.93 -2.96
N VAL A 81 20.85 -3.95 -3.97
CA VAL A 81 19.91 -5.07 -4.16
C VAL A 81 20.70 -6.31 -4.58
N ILE A 82 20.60 -7.38 -3.80
CA ILE A 82 21.25 -8.66 -4.03
C ILE A 82 20.28 -9.74 -4.51
N ALA A 83 18.99 -9.54 -4.31
CA ALA A 83 17.91 -10.37 -4.85
C ALA A 83 16.63 -9.58 -4.90
N GLU A 84 15.85 -9.77 -5.96
CA GLU A 84 14.48 -9.24 -6.09
C GLU A 84 13.61 -10.26 -6.81
N ALA A 85 12.36 -10.41 -6.36
CA ALA A 85 11.37 -11.29 -6.96
C ALA A 85 10.01 -10.57 -7.00
N HIS A 86 9.34 -10.68 -8.14
CA HIS A 86 8.02 -10.11 -8.38
C HIS A 86 7.15 -11.19 -9.03
N PRO A 87 6.60 -12.13 -8.22
CA PRO A 87 5.79 -13.23 -8.74
C PRO A 87 4.66 -12.73 -9.64
N ALA A 88 4.57 -13.27 -10.88
CA ALA A 88 3.49 -12.90 -11.77
C ALA A 88 2.11 -13.14 -11.11
N PRO A 89 1.14 -12.21 -11.24
CA PRO A 89 1.07 -11.14 -12.22
C PRO A 89 1.74 -9.81 -11.81
N PHE A 90 2.37 -9.71 -10.67
CA PHE A 90 2.99 -8.47 -10.18
C PHE A 90 4.25 -8.12 -10.97
N ALA A 91 4.56 -6.82 -11.06
CA ALA A 91 5.72 -6.28 -11.73
C ALA A 91 6.50 -5.35 -10.77
N LYS A 92 7.80 -5.18 -11.01
CA LYS A 92 8.69 -4.39 -10.14
C LYS A 92 8.23 -2.94 -9.93
N ASP A 93 7.56 -2.37 -10.94
CA ASP A 93 7.11 -0.98 -10.94
C ASP A 93 5.67 -0.82 -10.42
N ASP A 94 5.00 -1.92 -10.05
CA ASP A 94 3.69 -1.86 -9.42
C ASP A 94 3.82 -1.20 -8.03
N VAL A 95 3.07 -0.12 -7.81
CA VAL A 95 2.92 0.42 -6.45
C VAL A 95 2.02 -0.52 -5.65
N HIS A 96 2.28 -0.64 -4.38
CA HIS A 96 1.55 -1.55 -3.50
C HIS A 96 1.08 -0.83 -2.25
N THR A 97 -0.12 -1.15 -1.76
CA THR A 97 -0.60 -0.59 -0.50
C THR A 97 0.23 -1.12 0.67
N LEU A 98 0.66 -0.21 1.54
CA LEU A 98 1.59 -0.53 2.63
C LEU A 98 0.90 -0.80 3.95
N PHE A 99 -0.41 -0.56 4.05
CA PHE A 99 -1.10 -0.61 5.35
C PHE A 99 -0.30 0.12 6.45
N SER A 100 -0.12 -0.53 7.59
CA SER A 100 0.52 0.09 8.76
C SER A 100 2.02 0.37 8.60
N CYS A 101 2.70 -0.11 7.55
CA CYS A 101 4.05 0.39 7.22
C CYS A 101 4.07 1.91 7.00
N SER A 102 2.95 2.50 6.57
CA SER A 102 2.74 3.95 6.43
C SER A 102 3.10 4.72 7.71
N LYS A 103 2.88 4.12 8.88
CA LYS A 103 3.17 4.73 10.19
C LYS A 103 4.63 5.13 10.35
N THR A 104 5.53 4.34 9.80
CA THR A 104 6.98 4.62 9.86
C THR A 104 7.32 5.91 9.11
N PHE A 105 6.66 6.19 8.00
CA PHE A 105 6.85 7.43 7.25
C PHE A 105 6.27 8.64 7.99
N THR A 106 5.13 8.47 8.66
CA THR A 106 4.57 9.51 9.55
C THR A 106 5.54 9.84 10.69
N MET A 107 6.19 8.82 11.28
CA MET A 107 7.23 9.00 12.30
C MET A 107 8.43 9.79 11.77
N LEU A 108 8.85 9.55 10.51
CA LEU A 108 9.93 10.33 9.89
C LEU A 108 9.55 11.81 9.75
N ALA A 109 8.32 12.13 9.36
CA ALA A 109 7.84 13.50 9.28
C ALA A 109 7.86 14.21 10.66
N ILE A 110 7.44 13.52 11.71
CA ILE A 110 7.54 14.04 13.09
C ILE A 110 9.00 14.30 13.44
N GLY A 111 9.90 13.38 13.11
CA GLY A 111 11.33 13.55 13.36
C GLY A 111 11.93 14.78 12.69
N MET A 112 11.56 15.03 11.43
CA MET A 112 11.99 16.23 10.70
C MET A 112 11.50 17.52 11.38
N LEU A 113 10.28 17.53 11.91
CA LEU A 113 9.75 18.69 12.64
C LEU A 113 10.47 18.88 13.99
N VAL A 114 10.87 17.79 14.64
CA VAL A 114 11.69 17.85 15.87
C VAL A 114 13.10 18.37 15.54
N ASP A 115 13.71 17.91 14.47
CA ASP A 115 15.03 18.38 14.00
C ASP A 115 14.99 19.88 13.62
N ASP A 116 13.88 20.36 13.04
CA ASP A 116 13.65 21.77 12.73
C ASP A 116 13.34 22.63 13.98
N GLY A 117 13.22 22.03 15.16
CA GLY A 117 12.85 22.73 16.41
C GLY A 117 11.41 23.23 16.45
N ARG A 118 10.54 22.74 15.54
CA ARG A 118 9.13 23.16 15.42
C ARG A 118 8.18 22.31 16.25
N LEU A 119 8.66 21.20 16.80
CA LEU A 119 7.91 20.24 17.58
C LEU A 119 8.82 19.56 18.60
N THR A 120 8.26 19.18 19.74
CA THR A 120 8.89 18.25 20.69
C THR A 120 7.96 17.08 20.98
N VAL A 121 8.53 15.93 21.37
CA VAL A 121 7.71 14.76 21.73
C VAL A 121 6.88 14.99 23.01
N ASN A 122 7.17 16.03 23.77
CA ASN A 122 6.47 16.41 25.01
C ASN A 122 5.35 17.43 24.79
N ASP A 123 5.23 18.01 23.60
CA ASP A 123 4.17 18.97 23.29
C ASP A 123 2.80 18.31 23.42
N LYS A 124 1.83 19.10 23.92
CA LYS A 124 0.49 18.60 24.18
C LYS A 124 -0.33 18.57 22.90
N VAL A 125 -0.97 17.44 22.65
CA VAL A 125 -1.78 17.23 21.45
C VAL A 125 -2.88 18.29 21.30
N ILE A 126 -3.54 18.63 22.42
CA ILE A 126 -4.63 19.62 22.41
C ILE A 126 -4.16 21.06 22.20
N ASP A 127 -2.87 21.36 22.47
CA ASP A 127 -2.30 22.69 22.22
C ASP A 127 -1.87 22.82 20.74
N LEU A 128 -1.49 21.70 20.12
CA LEU A 128 -1.18 21.63 18.68
C LEU A 128 -2.44 21.62 17.80
N LEU A 129 -3.57 21.12 18.31
CA LEU A 129 -4.85 21.03 17.61
C LEU A 129 -5.99 21.64 18.44
N PRO A 130 -5.91 22.95 18.82
CA PRO A 130 -6.83 23.57 19.76
C PRO A 130 -8.28 23.66 19.24
N ASP A 131 -8.46 23.82 17.94
CA ASP A 131 -9.76 23.87 17.26
C ASP A 131 -10.45 22.51 17.14
N LYS A 132 -9.70 21.41 17.26
CA LYS A 132 -10.21 20.04 17.28
C LYS A 132 -10.54 19.55 18.68
N ALA A 133 -9.98 20.17 19.71
CA ALA A 133 -10.13 19.74 21.10
C ALA A 133 -11.57 19.98 21.63
N PRO A 134 -12.14 19.06 22.43
CA PRO A 134 -13.47 19.24 23.02
C PRO A 134 -13.48 20.41 24.02
N LYS A 135 -14.66 21.03 24.23
CA LYS A 135 -14.82 22.13 25.19
C LYS A 135 -14.44 21.71 26.61
N VAL A 136 -14.87 20.52 27.02
CA VAL A 136 -14.54 19.92 28.32
C VAL A 136 -13.38 18.94 28.15
N LYS A 137 -12.29 19.18 28.83
CA LYS A 137 -11.04 18.40 28.71
C LYS A 137 -10.73 17.70 30.02
N SER A 138 -10.64 16.36 30.02
CA SER A 138 -10.16 15.58 31.17
C SER A 138 -8.68 15.88 31.47
N ALA A 139 -8.25 15.60 32.70
CA ALA A 139 -6.85 15.75 33.06
C ALA A 139 -5.92 14.88 32.20
N ALA A 140 -6.36 13.66 31.87
CA ALA A 140 -5.59 12.76 31.01
C ALA A 140 -5.48 13.30 29.57
N LEU A 141 -6.56 13.87 29.00
CA LEU A 141 -6.49 14.50 27.68
C LEU A 141 -5.54 15.71 27.68
N LYS A 142 -5.58 16.55 28.74
CA LYS A 142 -4.64 17.66 28.91
C LYS A 142 -3.18 17.21 29.03
N ALA A 143 -2.93 16.02 29.58
CA ALA A 143 -1.60 15.46 29.74
C ALA A 143 -1.08 14.74 28.49
N MET A 144 -1.95 14.45 27.48
CA MET A 144 -1.58 13.71 26.28
C MET A 144 -0.53 14.47 25.46
N THR A 145 0.55 13.79 25.09
CA THR A 145 1.67 14.33 24.33
C THR A 145 1.86 13.62 23.01
N VAL A 146 2.64 14.21 22.10
CA VAL A 146 3.09 13.59 20.86
C VAL A 146 3.76 12.24 21.12
N LYS A 147 4.53 12.09 22.22
CA LYS A 147 5.13 10.81 22.61
C LYS A 147 4.08 9.73 22.86
N HIS A 148 2.96 10.05 23.49
CA HIS A 148 1.87 9.08 23.70
C HIS A 148 1.30 8.57 22.37
N LEU A 149 1.21 9.42 21.33
CA LEU A 149 0.79 9.02 19.99
C LEU A 149 1.85 8.13 19.33
N LEU A 150 3.13 8.54 19.37
CA LEU A 150 4.25 7.79 18.78
C LEU A 150 4.40 6.39 19.37
N THR A 151 4.13 6.23 20.67
CA THR A 151 4.30 4.98 21.41
C THR A 151 3.02 4.16 21.57
N MET A 152 1.89 4.59 20.96
CA MET A 152 0.59 3.91 21.08
C MET A 152 0.11 3.80 22.54
N THR A 153 0.32 4.88 23.33
CA THR A 153 -0.03 4.92 24.76
C THR A 153 -0.98 6.07 25.11
N ALA A 154 -1.72 6.57 24.12
CA ALA A 154 -2.68 7.68 24.28
C ALA A 154 -3.82 7.35 25.26
N GLY A 155 -4.23 6.08 25.33
CA GLY A 155 -5.23 5.61 26.31
C GLY A 155 -6.68 5.78 25.86
N ILE A 156 -6.93 6.16 24.64
CA ILE A 156 -8.23 6.10 23.97
C ILE A 156 -8.43 4.67 23.47
N LYS A 157 -9.66 4.15 23.57
CA LYS A 157 -9.99 2.80 23.06
C LYS A 157 -9.84 2.79 21.54
N PRO A 158 -8.99 1.93 20.96
CA PRO A 158 -8.84 1.83 19.51
C PRO A 158 -10.15 1.42 18.84
N SER A 159 -10.60 2.19 17.86
CA SER A 159 -11.72 1.85 16.99
C SER A 159 -11.62 2.61 15.68
N LEU A 160 -11.54 1.89 14.58
CA LEU A 160 -11.62 2.48 13.24
C LEU A 160 -13.05 2.91 12.87
N GLU A 161 -14.06 2.44 13.57
CA GLU A 161 -15.46 2.82 13.40
C GLU A 161 -15.70 4.31 13.69
N LEU A 162 -14.85 4.94 14.52
CA LEU A 162 -14.89 6.38 14.80
C LEU A 162 -14.87 7.25 13.52
N ARG A 163 -14.32 6.72 12.42
CA ARG A 163 -14.32 7.37 11.09
C ARG A 163 -15.72 7.53 10.50
N GLN A 164 -16.69 6.79 11.02
CA GLN A 164 -18.10 6.86 10.57
C GLN A 164 -18.90 7.88 11.34
N GLU A 165 -18.37 8.43 12.45
CA GLU A 165 -19.05 9.36 13.33
C GLU A 165 -18.98 10.82 12.84
N GLY A 166 -18.20 11.11 11.78
CA GLY A 166 -18.09 12.42 11.17
C GLY A 166 -16.85 12.57 10.28
N ASP A 167 -16.81 13.63 9.51
CA ASP A 167 -15.74 13.89 8.53
C ASP A 167 -14.43 14.39 9.19
N ASP A 168 -14.54 15.04 10.35
CA ASP A 168 -13.39 15.53 11.14
C ASP A 168 -12.94 14.47 12.14
N TRP A 169 -12.17 13.49 11.66
CA TRP A 169 -11.71 12.37 12.48
C TRP A 169 -10.87 12.78 13.68
N ALA A 170 -10.11 13.89 13.59
CA ALA A 170 -9.32 14.39 14.70
C ALA A 170 -10.21 14.87 15.85
N ARG A 171 -11.29 15.58 15.52
CA ARG A 171 -12.28 16.05 16.50
C ARG A 171 -13.02 14.88 17.13
N VAL A 172 -13.47 13.92 16.31
CA VAL A 172 -14.17 12.72 16.79
C VAL A 172 -13.28 11.93 17.75
N TRP A 173 -12.00 11.72 17.40
CA TRP A 173 -11.06 10.98 18.23
C TRP A 173 -10.73 11.70 19.54
N LEU A 174 -10.49 13.02 19.50
CA LEU A 174 -10.20 13.81 20.72
C LEU A 174 -11.40 13.93 21.68
N ALA A 175 -12.63 13.70 21.19
CA ALA A 175 -13.82 13.67 22.03
C ALA A 175 -13.97 12.36 22.82
N GLN A 176 -13.20 11.32 22.48
CA GLN A 176 -13.32 10.01 23.14
C GLN A 176 -12.72 10.02 24.57
N PRO A 177 -13.24 9.17 25.46
CA PRO A 177 -12.70 9.03 26.82
C PRO A 177 -11.25 8.52 26.83
N VAL A 178 -10.37 9.19 27.58
CA VAL A 178 -9.01 8.71 27.86
C VAL A 178 -9.03 7.87 29.12
N THR A 179 -8.84 6.55 29.03
CA THR A 179 -9.02 5.62 30.14
C THR A 179 -7.76 4.87 30.56
N LYS A 180 -6.80 4.66 29.66
CA LYS A 180 -5.63 3.81 29.87
C LYS A 180 -4.32 4.47 29.40
N GLN A 181 -4.19 5.79 29.60
CA GLN A 181 -2.99 6.52 29.20
C GLN A 181 -1.72 5.93 29.81
N GLY A 182 -0.65 5.87 29.02
CA GLY A 182 0.62 5.25 29.39
C GLY A 182 0.66 3.73 29.15
N ARG A 183 -0.48 3.08 28.85
CA ARG A 183 -0.54 1.66 28.53
C ARG A 183 -0.58 1.48 27.00
N PHE A 184 0.23 0.56 26.47
CA PHE A 184 0.23 0.25 25.04
C PHE A 184 -1.13 -0.28 24.59
N GLN A 185 -1.70 0.37 23.58
CA GLN A 185 -2.89 -0.05 22.84
C GLN A 185 -2.70 0.40 21.40
N TYR A 186 -2.49 -0.55 20.49
CA TYR A 186 -2.26 -0.24 19.08
C TYR A 186 -3.49 0.42 18.47
N ASP A 187 -3.33 1.65 18.01
CA ASP A 187 -4.40 2.49 17.47
C ASP A 187 -3.91 3.27 16.26
N SER A 188 -4.44 2.96 15.07
CA SER A 188 -4.07 3.63 13.83
C SER A 188 -4.49 5.12 13.83
N LEU A 189 -5.50 5.50 14.60
CA LEU A 189 -5.89 6.91 14.73
C LEU A 189 -4.90 7.73 15.55
N CYS A 190 -4.09 7.12 16.43
CA CYS A 190 -2.92 7.82 17.01
C CYS A 190 -1.99 8.36 15.92
N THR A 191 -1.78 7.58 14.86
CA THR A 191 -0.92 8.01 13.74
C THR A 191 -1.62 9.02 12.84
N PHE A 192 -2.92 8.89 12.64
CA PHE A 192 -3.70 9.94 11.98
C PHE A 192 -3.57 11.28 12.71
N MET A 193 -3.60 11.29 14.05
CA MET A 193 -3.38 12.50 14.84
C MET A 193 -1.98 13.09 14.60
N LEU A 194 -0.95 12.25 14.45
CA LEU A 194 0.40 12.71 14.08
C LEU A 194 0.40 13.37 12.67
N ALA A 195 -0.29 12.79 11.69
CA ALA A 195 -0.44 13.37 10.37
C ALA A 195 -1.17 14.73 10.41
N ALA A 196 -2.24 14.84 11.18
CA ALA A 196 -2.97 16.09 11.40
C ALA A 196 -2.08 17.17 12.06
N ILE A 197 -1.20 16.77 12.99
CA ILE A 197 -0.20 17.67 13.61
C ILE A 197 0.82 18.15 12.57
N VAL A 198 1.34 17.25 11.69
CA VAL A 198 2.24 17.65 10.61
C VAL A 198 1.56 18.69 9.70
N GLN A 199 0.33 18.42 9.26
CA GLN A 199 -0.42 19.35 8.41
C GLN A 199 -0.67 20.70 9.10
N ARG A 200 -1.02 20.68 10.39
CA ARG A 200 -1.22 21.90 11.19
C ARG A 200 0.05 22.76 11.28
N ILE A 201 1.18 22.13 11.54
CA ILE A 201 2.45 22.84 11.73
C ILE A 201 2.99 23.35 10.40
N THR A 202 2.87 22.59 9.33
CA THR A 202 3.52 22.87 8.03
C THR A 202 2.64 23.62 7.05
N GLY A 203 1.31 23.51 7.16
CA GLY A 203 0.35 23.96 6.16
C GLY A 203 0.33 23.06 4.91
N LYS A 204 1.06 21.94 4.91
CA LYS A 204 1.16 20.95 3.84
C LYS A 204 0.55 19.63 4.32
N THR A 205 -0.03 18.86 3.41
CA THR A 205 -0.38 17.47 3.72
C THR A 205 0.86 16.67 4.11
N LEU A 206 0.69 15.54 4.78
CA LEU A 206 1.81 14.67 5.15
C LEU A 206 2.59 14.21 3.92
N LEU A 207 1.89 13.87 2.81
CA LEU A 207 2.50 13.46 1.56
C LEU A 207 3.32 14.60 0.92
N GLU A 208 2.76 15.81 0.82
CA GLU A 208 3.48 16.97 0.27
C GLU A 208 4.75 17.26 1.08
N PHE A 209 4.65 17.24 2.41
CA PHE A 209 5.81 17.45 3.28
C PHE A 209 6.88 16.38 3.09
N LEU A 210 6.49 15.10 3.02
CA LEU A 210 7.43 14.01 2.79
C LEU A 210 7.97 13.97 1.37
N ASN A 211 7.20 14.35 0.36
CA ASN A 211 7.69 14.48 -1.01
C ASN A 211 8.88 15.44 -1.06
N GLU A 212 8.75 16.59 -0.45
CA GLU A 212 9.82 17.60 -0.43
C GLU A 212 11.04 17.17 0.40
N ARG A 213 10.81 16.59 1.58
CA ARG A 213 11.85 16.37 2.58
C ARG A 213 12.47 14.97 2.56
N PHE A 214 11.77 13.98 2.01
CA PHE A 214 12.17 12.57 2.08
C PHE A 214 12.06 11.84 0.73
N PHE A 215 10.86 11.78 0.14
CA PHE A 215 10.64 10.95 -1.04
C PHE A 215 11.44 11.42 -2.27
N HIS A 216 11.32 12.68 -2.68
CA HIS A 216 12.06 13.20 -3.82
C HIS A 216 13.58 13.17 -3.60
N PRO A 217 14.13 13.49 -2.42
CA PRO A 217 15.56 13.25 -2.13
C PRO A 217 16.01 11.80 -2.26
N LEU A 218 15.13 10.81 -2.04
CA LEU A 218 15.40 9.40 -2.30
C LEU A 218 15.17 9.00 -3.77
N GLY A 219 14.73 9.90 -4.63
CA GLY A 219 14.30 9.59 -6.00
C GLY A 219 13.07 8.70 -6.03
N ILE A 220 12.08 9.00 -5.19
CA ILE A 220 10.75 8.37 -5.11
C ILE A 220 9.73 9.41 -5.54
N TYR A 221 8.98 9.14 -6.62
CA TYR A 221 8.03 10.08 -7.20
C TYR A 221 6.63 9.49 -7.41
N GLU A 222 6.47 8.17 -7.20
CA GLU A 222 5.21 7.46 -7.38
C GLU A 222 4.33 7.42 -6.13
N ALA A 223 4.79 8.00 -5.02
CA ALA A 223 4.08 7.93 -3.75
C ALA A 223 2.71 8.61 -3.82
N ASP A 224 1.68 7.93 -3.36
CA ASP A 224 0.39 8.51 -3.05
C ASP A 224 -0.13 8.01 -1.69
N TRP A 225 -1.14 8.69 -1.13
CA TRP A 225 -1.59 8.41 0.21
C TRP A 225 -3.08 8.71 0.38
N GLU A 226 -3.83 7.74 0.88
CA GLU A 226 -5.24 7.92 1.24
C GLU A 226 -5.46 9.15 2.13
N GLN A 227 -6.62 9.80 1.95
CA GLN A 227 -7.04 10.96 2.73
C GLN A 227 -8.34 10.68 3.47
N SER A 228 -8.49 11.34 4.61
CA SER A 228 -9.77 11.49 5.28
C SER A 228 -10.67 12.49 4.54
N PRO A 229 -11.97 12.55 4.84
CA PRO A 229 -12.89 13.47 4.16
C PRO A 229 -12.50 14.96 4.26
N ASP A 230 -11.74 15.35 5.30
CA ASP A 230 -11.22 16.72 5.46
C ASP A 230 -9.87 16.98 4.74
N GLY A 231 -9.39 16.01 3.91
CA GLY A 231 -8.16 16.14 3.12
C GLY A 231 -6.87 15.86 3.89
N THR A 232 -6.94 15.39 5.13
CA THR A 232 -5.77 14.98 5.90
C THR A 232 -5.33 13.59 5.45
N ASN A 233 -4.04 13.38 5.09
CA ASN A 233 -3.56 12.02 4.84
C ASN A 233 -3.74 11.15 6.09
N VAL A 234 -4.20 9.90 5.89
CA VAL A 234 -4.59 9.04 7.02
C VAL A 234 -3.42 8.60 7.91
N GLY A 235 -2.18 8.75 7.44
CA GLY A 235 -0.94 8.56 8.22
C GLY A 235 -0.72 7.14 8.72
N GLY A 236 -1.74 6.50 9.27
CA GLY A 236 -1.70 5.18 9.89
C GLY A 236 -1.77 4.00 8.93
N TRP A 237 -2.16 4.24 7.68
CA TRP A 237 -2.26 3.31 6.55
C TRP A 237 -2.35 4.12 5.25
N GLY A 238 -2.61 3.46 4.11
CA GLY A 238 -3.00 4.11 2.86
C GLY A 238 -1.87 4.70 2.02
N LEU A 239 -0.61 4.66 2.45
CA LEU A 239 0.53 4.95 1.59
C LEU A 239 0.72 3.81 0.59
N ARG A 240 0.96 4.14 -0.69
CA ARG A 240 1.40 3.19 -1.72
C ARG A 240 2.79 3.56 -2.21
N LEU A 241 3.65 2.55 -2.35
CA LEU A 241 5.02 2.65 -2.88
C LEU A 241 5.36 1.38 -3.66
N THR A 242 6.35 1.46 -4.55
CA THR A 242 6.99 0.25 -5.09
C THR A 242 7.85 -0.44 -4.01
N ALA A 243 8.10 -1.73 -4.17
CA ALA A 243 8.96 -2.48 -3.25
C ALA A 243 10.40 -1.90 -3.20
N GLU A 244 10.91 -1.39 -4.31
CA GLU A 244 12.20 -0.73 -4.36
C GLU A 244 12.21 0.59 -3.56
N SER A 245 11.14 1.37 -3.64
CA SER A 245 11.01 2.60 -2.85
C SER A 245 10.89 2.33 -1.34
N MET A 246 10.22 1.24 -0.97
CA MET A 246 10.24 0.74 0.41
C MET A 246 11.67 0.37 0.85
N ALA A 247 12.44 -0.30 -0.03
CA ALA A 247 13.82 -0.67 0.26
C ALA A 247 14.74 0.55 0.43
N LYS A 248 14.61 1.58 -0.42
CA LYS A 248 15.34 2.85 -0.26
C LYS A 248 15.06 3.51 1.09
N ALA A 249 13.78 3.57 1.50
CA ALA A 249 13.41 4.10 2.79
C ALA A 249 14.03 3.28 3.94
N GLY A 250 13.99 1.95 3.85
CA GLY A 250 14.63 1.04 4.80
C GLY A 250 16.14 1.28 4.91
N VAL A 251 16.83 1.43 3.77
CA VAL A 251 18.28 1.73 3.73
C VAL A 251 18.58 3.09 4.38
N CYS A 252 17.79 4.12 4.08
CA CYS A 252 17.96 5.44 4.69
C CYS A 252 17.77 5.37 6.22
N ILE A 253 16.74 4.70 6.71
CA ILE A 253 16.48 4.52 8.15
C ILE A 253 17.61 3.72 8.79
N MET A 254 18.01 2.59 8.19
CA MET A 254 19.12 1.76 8.69
C MET A 254 20.43 2.54 8.77
N ASN A 255 20.69 3.45 7.82
CA ASN A 255 21.82 4.38 7.82
C ASN A 255 21.59 5.62 8.70
N ARG A 256 20.72 5.50 9.72
CA ARG A 256 20.43 6.54 10.70
C ARG A 256 20.02 7.86 10.05
N GLY A 257 19.13 7.77 9.03
CA GLY A 257 18.56 8.92 8.32
C GLY A 257 19.47 9.56 7.26
N LYS A 258 20.59 8.92 6.93
CA LYS A 258 21.54 9.41 5.92
C LYS A 258 21.32 8.73 4.56
N TRP A 259 21.25 9.54 3.52
CA TRP A 259 21.10 9.09 2.14
C TRP A 259 22.10 9.81 1.23
N GLN A 260 22.93 9.05 0.49
CA GLN A 260 23.93 9.58 -0.44
C GLN A 260 24.75 10.76 0.15
N GLY A 261 25.20 10.61 1.38
CA GLY A 261 25.99 11.62 2.09
C GLY A 261 25.19 12.74 2.77
N LYS A 262 23.90 12.92 2.44
CA LYS A 262 23.01 13.93 3.02
C LYS A 262 22.22 13.37 4.20
N GLN A 263 22.16 14.11 5.32
CA GLN A 263 21.29 13.79 6.45
C GLN A 263 19.86 14.29 6.16
N LEU A 264 18.89 13.39 6.02
CA LEU A 264 17.49 13.75 5.77
C LEU A 264 16.69 13.83 7.07
N VAL A 265 16.99 12.96 8.02
CA VAL A 265 16.43 12.94 9.39
C VAL A 265 17.60 12.71 10.33
N SER A 266 17.66 13.37 11.48
CA SER A 266 18.83 13.25 12.36
C SER A 266 19.07 11.82 12.85
N ALA A 267 20.35 11.46 12.99
CA ALA A 267 20.74 10.17 13.56
C ALA A 267 20.18 10.00 14.99
N LYS A 268 20.15 11.08 15.77
CA LYS A 268 19.56 11.10 17.11
C LYS A 268 18.09 10.68 17.09
N TRP A 269 17.32 11.22 16.13
CA TRP A 269 15.91 10.84 16.00
C TRP A 269 15.73 9.38 15.63
N ILE A 270 16.50 8.88 14.67
CA ILE A 270 16.40 7.47 14.25
C ILE A 270 16.79 6.52 15.38
N ASP A 271 17.85 6.84 16.14
CA ASP A 271 18.27 6.05 17.32
C ASP A 271 17.14 6.02 18.38
N GLU A 272 16.53 7.17 18.67
CA GLU A 272 15.40 7.24 19.60
C GLU A 272 14.18 6.50 19.02
N ALA A 273 13.85 6.72 17.76
CA ALA A 273 12.68 6.12 17.12
C ALA A 273 12.76 4.59 17.02
N SER A 274 13.95 4.02 16.81
CA SER A 274 14.16 2.56 16.73
C SER A 274 14.35 1.89 18.11
N ALA A 275 14.53 2.67 19.17
CA ALA A 275 14.61 2.14 20.52
C ALA A 275 13.26 1.57 20.98
N LYS A 276 13.30 0.60 21.89
CA LYS A 276 12.10 0.02 22.50
C LYS A 276 11.53 0.98 23.55
N HIS A 277 10.31 1.46 23.34
CA HIS A 277 9.60 2.36 24.24
C HIS A 277 8.53 1.68 25.10
N THR A 278 7.90 0.63 24.55
CA THR A 278 6.83 -0.08 25.27
C THR A 278 7.04 -1.57 25.23
N ASN A 279 6.67 -2.22 26.34
CA ASN A 279 6.66 -3.67 26.42
C ASN A 279 5.29 -4.17 25.96
N TYR A 280 5.23 -4.69 24.72
CA TYR A 280 4.14 -5.53 24.30
C TYR A 280 4.59 -6.98 24.53
N SER A 281 4.56 -7.43 25.79
CA SER A 281 4.87 -8.81 26.15
C SER A 281 3.64 -9.42 26.82
N ASN A 282 3.24 -10.60 26.37
CA ASN A 282 2.39 -11.47 27.15
C ASN A 282 3.29 -12.31 28.05
N PRO A 283 3.37 -12.01 29.36
CA PRO A 283 4.21 -12.80 30.26
C PRO A 283 3.84 -14.28 30.16
N GLY A 284 4.83 -15.16 30.01
CA GLY A 284 4.63 -16.61 29.89
C GLY A 284 4.37 -17.16 28.48
N LYS A 285 4.25 -16.32 27.45
CA LYS A 285 4.20 -16.79 26.05
C LYS A 285 5.59 -16.87 25.43
N ARG A 286 5.77 -17.84 24.51
CA ARG A 286 6.99 -17.98 23.71
C ARG A 286 7.30 -16.65 23.01
N ALA A 287 8.58 -16.28 22.94
CA ALA A 287 9.05 -15.14 22.20
C ALA A 287 8.73 -15.30 20.70
N THR A 288 8.08 -14.29 20.13
CA THR A 288 7.73 -14.17 18.70
C THR A 288 8.02 -12.76 18.24
N ASP A 289 8.07 -12.52 16.95
CA ASP A 289 8.26 -11.17 16.40
C ASP A 289 7.17 -10.18 16.83
N THR A 290 5.99 -10.67 17.19
CA THR A 290 4.87 -9.81 17.60
C THR A 290 4.93 -9.35 19.06
N ASN A 291 5.85 -9.88 19.87
CA ASN A 291 5.93 -9.55 21.30
C ASN A 291 7.29 -9.03 21.80
N GLN A 292 8.13 -8.51 20.88
CA GLN A 292 9.45 -7.98 21.23
C GLN A 292 9.43 -6.52 21.72
N GLY A 293 8.33 -5.83 21.51
CA GLY A 293 8.11 -4.45 21.94
C GLY A 293 7.90 -3.48 20.76
N TYR A 294 7.45 -2.27 21.11
CA TYR A 294 7.13 -1.22 20.18
C TYR A 294 8.08 -0.04 20.32
N CYS A 295 8.48 0.51 19.20
CA CYS A 295 9.33 1.69 19.04
C CYS A 295 8.45 2.94 18.82
N TYR A 296 8.95 3.97 18.17
CA TYR A 296 8.12 5.00 17.58
C TYR A 296 7.60 4.50 16.22
N GLN A 297 6.33 4.07 16.16
CA GLN A 297 5.63 3.64 14.94
C GLN A 297 6.31 2.50 14.17
N MET A 298 7.12 1.70 14.85
CA MET A 298 7.81 0.51 14.36
C MET A 298 7.80 -0.59 15.42
N TRP A 299 8.08 -1.83 15.03
CA TRP A 299 8.13 -2.99 15.90
C TRP A 299 9.56 -3.51 16.05
N ARG A 300 9.93 -3.97 17.25
CA ARG A 300 11.14 -4.77 17.42
C ARG A 300 10.94 -6.17 16.86
N CYS A 301 12.02 -6.76 16.33
CA CYS A 301 12.04 -8.14 15.84
C CYS A 301 12.57 -9.12 16.87
N LEU A 302 12.33 -10.40 16.64
CA LEU A 302 12.90 -11.50 17.42
C LEU A 302 14.43 -11.54 17.28
N LEU A 303 14.95 -11.24 16.07
CA LEU A 303 16.38 -11.08 15.85
C LEU A 303 16.88 -9.86 16.64
N PRO A 304 17.91 -10.01 17.49
CA PRO A 304 18.48 -8.89 18.24
C PRO A 304 18.88 -7.74 17.32
N ASP A 305 18.68 -6.50 17.77
CA ASP A 305 18.96 -5.24 17.09
C ASP A 305 18.12 -4.97 15.82
N ALA A 306 17.35 -5.94 15.33
CA ALA A 306 16.46 -5.74 14.21
C ALA A 306 15.14 -5.07 14.64
N PHE A 307 14.60 -4.27 13.73
CA PHE A 307 13.30 -3.63 13.85
C PHE A 307 12.63 -3.53 12.47
N ARG A 308 11.35 -3.26 12.45
CA ARG A 308 10.62 -3.27 11.19
C ARG A 308 9.47 -2.27 11.15
N ALA A 309 9.18 -1.75 9.96
CA ALA A 309 7.85 -1.31 9.59
C ALA A 309 6.99 -2.57 9.35
N ASP A 310 5.75 -2.55 9.82
CA ASP A 310 4.87 -3.72 9.83
C ASP A 310 3.46 -3.30 9.39
N GLY A 311 3.01 -3.84 8.28
CA GLY A 311 1.70 -3.62 7.71
C GLY A 311 0.85 -4.89 7.78
N ALA A 312 -0.46 -4.70 7.87
CA ALA A 312 -1.40 -5.80 7.86
C ALA A 312 -1.14 -6.73 6.66
N TYR A 313 -1.35 -8.01 6.88
CA TYR A 313 -1.24 -9.06 5.85
C TYR A 313 0.16 -9.27 5.27
N GLY A 314 1.24 -8.87 5.96
CA GLY A 314 2.61 -9.20 5.55
C GLY A 314 3.33 -8.14 4.74
N GLN A 315 2.96 -6.86 4.89
CA GLN A 315 3.77 -5.77 4.36
C GLN A 315 4.92 -5.49 5.33
N PHE A 316 6.16 -5.66 4.90
CA PHE A 316 7.31 -5.49 5.77
C PHE A 316 8.43 -4.66 5.13
N ILE A 317 9.05 -3.81 5.94
CA ILE A 317 10.41 -3.30 5.74
C ILE A 317 11.20 -3.73 6.98
N VAL A 318 11.94 -4.82 6.87
CA VAL A 318 12.77 -5.34 7.97
C VAL A 318 14.17 -4.76 7.85
N MET A 319 14.65 -4.17 8.92
CA MET A 319 15.97 -3.54 9.01
C MET A 319 16.79 -4.24 10.08
N SER A 320 17.97 -4.75 9.69
CA SER A 320 18.92 -5.41 10.58
C SER A 320 20.28 -4.71 10.50
N PRO A 321 20.52 -3.69 11.35
CA PRO A 321 21.77 -2.93 11.35
C PRO A 321 23.01 -3.80 11.55
N LYS A 322 22.93 -4.81 12.43
CA LYS A 322 24.04 -5.75 12.66
C LYS A 322 24.49 -6.48 11.38
N HIS A 323 23.56 -6.75 10.49
CA HIS A 323 23.84 -7.49 9.24
C HIS A 323 23.91 -6.55 8.03
N ASP A 324 23.78 -5.23 8.21
CA ASP A 324 23.65 -4.25 7.12
C ASP A 324 22.67 -4.75 6.04
N LEU A 325 21.47 -5.18 6.49
CA LEU A 325 20.50 -5.90 5.68
C LEU A 325 19.12 -5.23 5.77
N VAL A 326 18.49 -5.00 4.62
CA VAL A 326 17.08 -4.62 4.51
C VAL A 326 16.35 -5.69 3.71
N VAL A 327 15.20 -6.14 4.22
CA VAL A 327 14.32 -7.07 3.51
C VAL A 327 12.94 -6.44 3.41
N VAL A 328 12.47 -6.30 2.17
CA VAL A 328 11.10 -5.88 1.87
C VAL A 328 10.30 -7.08 1.43
N ILE A 329 9.10 -7.23 1.99
CA ILE A 329 8.11 -8.21 1.57
C ILE A 329 6.78 -7.47 1.43
N THR A 330 6.05 -7.74 0.36
CA THR A 330 4.64 -7.36 0.22
C THR A 330 3.83 -8.56 -0.25
N GLY A 331 2.57 -8.61 0.13
CA GLY A 331 1.71 -9.73 -0.23
C GLY A 331 0.39 -9.74 0.54
N VAL A 332 -0.27 -10.87 0.54
CA VAL A 332 -1.37 -11.17 1.46
C VAL A 332 -1.07 -12.45 2.20
N SER A 333 -1.02 -12.38 3.53
CA SER A 333 -0.69 -13.52 4.38
C SER A 333 -1.55 -13.56 5.63
N HIS A 334 -2.02 -14.77 5.95
CA HIS A 334 -2.59 -15.10 7.26
C HIS A 334 -1.54 -15.63 8.26
N ASN A 335 -0.27 -15.74 7.80
CA ASN A 335 0.84 -16.33 8.57
C ASN A 335 2.06 -15.42 8.63
N THR A 336 1.86 -14.12 8.88
CA THR A 336 2.92 -13.09 8.87
C THR A 336 4.11 -13.42 9.77
N GLY A 337 3.90 -14.13 10.88
CA GLY A 337 4.99 -14.62 11.72
C GLY A 337 5.87 -15.68 11.06
N LYS A 338 5.32 -16.47 10.12
CA LYS A 338 6.12 -17.45 9.36
C LYS A 338 6.94 -16.76 8.27
N GLU A 339 6.42 -15.70 7.65
CA GLU A 339 7.18 -14.90 6.69
C GLU A 339 8.43 -14.31 7.34
N LEU A 340 8.30 -13.68 8.51
CA LEU A 340 9.44 -13.18 9.28
C LEU A 340 10.38 -14.30 9.69
N ALA A 341 9.86 -15.46 10.10
CA ALA A 341 10.66 -16.62 10.44
C ALA A 341 11.52 -17.13 9.25
N CYS A 342 11.03 -17.03 8.01
CA CYS A 342 11.80 -17.38 6.83
C CYS A 342 13.10 -16.55 6.72
N ILE A 343 13.05 -15.25 7.06
CA ILE A 343 14.24 -14.39 7.09
C ILE A 343 15.26 -14.94 8.10
N TRP A 344 14.81 -15.23 9.33
CA TRP A 344 15.69 -15.64 10.43
C TRP A 344 16.26 -17.04 10.25
N GLN A 345 15.48 -17.93 9.66
CA GLN A 345 15.83 -19.34 9.55
C GLN A 345 16.63 -19.67 8.29
N HIS A 346 16.42 -18.95 7.20
CA HIS A 346 17.00 -19.28 5.90
C HIS A 346 17.97 -18.22 5.38
N LEU A 347 17.63 -16.91 5.48
CA LEU A 347 18.48 -15.85 4.93
C LEU A 347 19.66 -15.52 5.86
N ILE A 348 19.38 -15.23 7.13
CA ILE A 348 20.40 -14.78 8.11
C ILE A 348 21.56 -15.76 8.28
N PRO A 349 21.37 -17.09 8.32
CA PRO A 349 22.50 -18.02 8.44
C PRO A 349 23.51 -17.95 7.28
N GLY A 350 23.05 -17.51 6.10
CA GLY A 350 23.88 -17.31 4.91
C GLY A 350 24.68 -16.01 4.89
N VAL A 351 24.43 -15.08 5.83
CA VAL A 351 25.10 -13.78 5.89
C VAL A 351 26.47 -13.92 6.55
N LYS A 352 27.51 -13.37 5.90
CA LYS A 352 28.93 -13.37 6.36
C LYS A 352 29.46 -11.93 6.34
N ASP A 353 30.52 -11.69 7.09
CA ASP A 353 31.16 -10.38 7.21
C ASP A 353 32.04 -10.00 6.02
N ALA A 354 32.38 -10.96 5.15
CA ALA A 354 33.23 -10.75 3.99
C ALA A 354 32.61 -11.35 2.72
N PRO A 355 32.97 -10.84 1.54
CA PRO A 355 32.59 -11.43 0.26
C PRO A 355 32.93 -12.92 0.21
N LEU A 356 32.07 -13.69 -0.44
CA LEU A 356 32.29 -15.13 -0.66
C LEU A 356 32.98 -15.35 -2.00
N ALA A 357 33.69 -16.47 -2.13
CA ALA A 357 34.15 -16.93 -3.42
C ALA A 357 32.97 -17.10 -4.39
N ALA A 358 33.22 -16.98 -5.69
CA ALA A 358 32.18 -17.13 -6.70
C ALA A 358 31.53 -18.52 -6.60
N LEU A 359 30.22 -18.55 -6.40
CA LEU A 359 29.38 -19.74 -6.31
C LEU A 359 28.49 -19.83 -7.55
N GLU A 360 29.10 -19.99 -8.73
CA GLU A 360 28.42 -19.85 -10.04
C GLU A 360 27.16 -20.71 -10.17
N ASN A 361 27.20 -21.98 -9.74
CA ASN A 361 26.06 -22.88 -9.81
C ASN A 361 24.91 -22.41 -8.86
N ALA A 362 25.26 -22.01 -7.65
CA ALA A 362 24.29 -21.50 -6.70
C ALA A 362 23.66 -20.18 -7.20
N GLN A 363 24.48 -19.31 -7.81
CA GLN A 363 24.00 -18.06 -8.41
C GLN A 363 23.05 -18.32 -9.60
N ARG A 364 23.36 -19.27 -10.49
CA ARG A 364 22.47 -19.67 -11.58
C ARG A 364 21.14 -20.19 -11.03
N ASN A 365 21.19 -21.14 -10.09
CA ASN A 365 19.99 -21.70 -9.46
C ASN A 365 19.12 -20.63 -8.79
N LEU A 366 19.74 -19.64 -8.15
CA LEU A 366 19.01 -18.50 -7.58
C LEU A 366 18.38 -17.64 -8.67
N THR A 367 19.14 -17.31 -9.72
CA THR A 367 18.62 -16.51 -10.85
C THR A 367 17.43 -17.18 -11.52
N ASP A 368 17.52 -18.48 -11.76
CA ASP A 368 16.43 -19.28 -12.32
C ASP A 368 15.20 -19.28 -11.38
N CYS A 369 15.43 -19.41 -10.07
CA CYS A 369 14.35 -19.31 -9.07
C CYS A 369 13.66 -17.95 -9.15
N LEU A 370 14.41 -16.84 -9.06
CA LEU A 370 13.86 -15.49 -9.06
C LEU A 370 13.09 -15.14 -10.34
N ASN A 371 13.54 -15.64 -11.49
CA ASN A 371 12.90 -15.39 -12.78
C ASN A 371 11.61 -16.21 -13.01
N ASN A 372 11.45 -17.33 -12.29
CA ASN A 372 10.33 -18.26 -12.53
C ASN A 372 9.28 -18.27 -11.42
N VAL A 373 9.43 -17.43 -10.39
CA VAL A 373 8.39 -17.33 -9.35
C VAL A 373 7.11 -16.73 -9.94
N SER A 374 5.99 -17.37 -9.63
CA SER A 374 4.65 -16.88 -10.02
C SER A 374 3.62 -17.30 -8.99
N LEU A 375 2.53 -16.55 -8.90
CA LEU A 375 1.37 -17.01 -8.16
C LEU A 375 0.73 -18.21 -8.86
N PRO A 376 0.08 -19.10 -8.11
CA PRO A 376 -0.61 -20.24 -8.68
C PRO A 376 -1.69 -19.81 -9.67
N LEU A 377 -1.65 -20.37 -10.89
CA LEU A 377 -2.70 -20.23 -11.87
C LEU A 377 -3.85 -21.19 -11.55
N LEU A 378 -5.05 -20.82 -11.98
CA LEU A 378 -6.19 -21.72 -11.95
C LEU A 378 -5.94 -22.95 -12.82
N THR A 379 -6.30 -24.12 -12.30
CA THR A 379 -6.17 -25.40 -13.00
C THR A 379 -7.53 -25.84 -13.54
N GLY A 380 -7.55 -26.38 -14.76
CA GLY A 380 -8.80 -26.80 -15.43
C GLY A 380 -8.63 -26.88 -16.93
N LYS A 381 -9.71 -26.60 -17.65
CA LYS A 381 -9.74 -26.56 -19.12
C LYS A 381 -9.88 -25.13 -19.62
N GLU A 382 -9.40 -24.88 -20.82
CA GLU A 382 -9.55 -23.59 -21.51
C GLU A 382 -11.01 -23.31 -21.86
N SER A 383 -11.74 -24.33 -22.31
CA SER A 383 -13.10 -24.20 -22.80
C SER A 383 -13.94 -25.43 -22.45
N ASN A 384 -15.24 -25.21 -22.28
CA ASN A 384 -16.29 -26.24 -22.25
C ASN A 384 -17.11 -26.25 -23.55
N GLY A 385 -16.66 -25.54 -24.63
CA GLY A 385 -17.35 -25.37 -25.90
C GLY A 385 -18.20 -24.09 -25.98
N MET A 386 -18.36 -23.34 -24.89
CA MET A 386 -19.13 -22.11 -24.87
C MET A 386 -18.32 -20.94 -25.47
N LYS A 387 -18.96 -20.10 -26.28
CA LYS A 387 -18.35 -18.89 -26.86
C LYS A 387 -18.70 -17.62 -26.09
N ASN A 388 -19.95 -17.50 -25.70
CA ASN A 388 -20.46 -16.34 -25.00
C ASN A 388 -21.40 -16.79 -23.88
N LEU A 389 -21.38 -16.07 -22.78
CA LEU A 389 -22.29 -16.26 -21.65
C LEU A 389 -22.74 -14.89 -21.16
N THR A 390 -24.04 -14.66 -21.10
CA THR A 390 -24.63 -13.46 -20.49
C THR A 390 -25.49 -13.88 -19.30
N LEU A 391 -25.21 -13.31 -18.15
CA LEU A 391 -25.91 -13.58 -16.90
C LEU A 391 -26.58 -12.28 -16.41
N THR A 392 -27.86 -12.32 -16.15
CA THR A 392 -28.56 -11.25 -15.42
C THR A 392 -28.48 -11.58 -13.93
N LEU A 393 -27.91 -10.68 -13.17
CA LEU A 393 -27.61 -10.88 -11.74
C LEU A 393 -28.77 -10.44 -10.85
N GLY A 394 -29.05 -11.23 -9.82
CA GLY A 394 -29.91 -10.82 -8.73
C GLY A 394 -29.26 -9.76 -7.85
N ASP A 395 -29.97 -9.36 -6.80
CA ASP A 395 -29.45 -8.38 -5.82
C ASP A 395 -28.06 -8.81 -5.31
N ASN A 396 -27.12 -7.86 -5.31
CA ASN A 396 -25.75 -8.09 -4.87
C ASN A 396 -25.12 -6.80 -4.32
N ALA A 397 -24.13 -6.95 -3.45
CA ALA A 397 -23.49 -5.85 -2.74
C ALA A 397 -22.78 -4.84 -3.67
N ARG A 398 -22.40 -5.25 -4.89
CA ARG A 398 -21.72 -4.40 -5.89
C ARG A 398 -22.71 -3.73 -6.86
N HIS A 399 -24.01 -3.99 -6.73
CA HIS A 399 -25.05 -3.49 -7.62
C HIS A 399 -24.79 -3.80 -9.10
N TYR A 400 -24.13 -4.93 -9.38
CA TYR A 400 -23.98 -5.43 -10.74
C TYR A 400 -25.32 -5.93 -11.26
N LYS A 401 -25.70 -5.48 -12.47
CA LYS A 401 -26.90 -5.88 -13.17
C LYS A 401 -26.66 -7.07 -14.09
N THR A 402 -25.53 -7.06 -14.83
CA THR A 402 -25.18 -8.13 -15.76
C THR A 402 -23.70 -8.46 -15.69
N MET A 403 -23.38 -9.72 -15.96
CA MET A 403 -22.04 -10.21 -16.25
C MET A 403 -22.04 -10.86 -17.64
N GLN A 404 -21.14 -10.42 -18.51
CA GLN A 404 -20.93 -11.01 -19.81
C GLN A 404 -19.51 -11.59 -19.89
N LEU A 405 -19.39 -12.79 -20.43
CA LEU A 405 -18.14 -13.52 -20.62
C LEU A 405 -18.03 -13.87 -22.09
N ASN A 406 -16.98 -13.40 -22.76
CA ASN A 406 -16.74 -13.64 -24.18
C ASN A 406 -15.41 -14.38 -24.31
N PHE A 407 -15.44 -15.59 -24.89
CA PHE A 407 -14.28 -16.43 -25.15
C PHE A 407 -13.89 -16.31 -26.63
N ASP A 408 -12.69 -15.78 -26.90
CA ASP A 408 -12.21 -15.56 -28.27
C ASP A 408 -11.59 -16.81 -28.94
N GLY A 409 -11.42 -17.89 -28.16
CA GLY A 409 -10.78 -19.14 -28.63
C GLY A 409 -9.25 -19.08 -28.65
N GLU A 410 -8.63 -17.99 -28.15
CA GLU A 410 -7.18 -17.77 -28.08
C GLU A 410 -6.68 -17.75 -26.61
N ARG A 411 -7.23 -18.63 -25.78
CA ARG A 411 -6.91 -18.69 -24.33
C ARG A 411 -7.26 -17.42 -23.57
N ARG A 412 -8.26 -16.69 -24.04
CA ARG A 412 -8.70 -15.43 -23.44
C ARG A 412 -10.21 -15.43 -23.18
N CYS A 413 -10.60 -14.83 -22.08
CA CYS A 413 -11.98 -14.50 -21.74
C CYS A 413 -12.06 -13.01 -21.37
N ASP A 414 -12.91 -12.26 -22.06
CA ASP A 414 -13.21 -10.88 -21.68
C ASP A 414 -14.47 -10.84 -20.81
N ILE A 415 -14.31 -10.35 -19.59
CA ILE A 415 -15.38 -10.19 -18.59
C ILE A 415 -15.90 -8.76 -18.68
N THR A 416 -17.20 -8.58 -18.86
CA THR A 416 -17.85 -7.27 -18.78
C THR A 416 -18.89 -7.28 -17.67
N LEU A 417 -18.71 -6.42 -16.68
CA LEU A 417 -19.65 -6.18 -15.58
C LEU A 417 -20.37 -4.87 -15.84
N THR A 418 -21.71 -4.88 -15.81
CA THR A 418 -22.52 -3.66 -15.93
C THR A 418 -23.34 -3.47 -14.67
N SER A 419 -23.19 -2.34 -14.03
CA SER A 419 -23.94 -1.99 -12.81
C SER A 419 -25.31 -1.39 -13.14
N HIS A 420 -26.22 -1.31 -12.14
CA HIS A 420 -27.55 -0.72 -12.31
C HIS A 420 -27.52 0.78 -12.67
N ASP A 421 -26.47 1.50 -12.33
CA ASP A 421 -26.24 2.91 -12.70
C ASP A 421 -25.70 3.08 -14.14
N GLY A 422 -25.50 1.97 -14.88
CA GLY A 422 -24.95 1.97 -16.23
C GLY A 422 -23.41 1.96 -16.29
N THR A 423 -22.70 1.94 -15.17
CA THR A 423 -21.24 1.81 -15.16
C THR A 423 -20.83 0.46 -15.76
N VAL A 424 -19.89 0.49 -16.71
CA VAL A 424 -19.36 -0.71 -17.39
C VAL A 424 -17.90 -0.89 -17.02
N GLN A 425 -17.54 -2.08 -16.56
CA GLN A 425 -16.18 -2.50 -16.23
C GLN A 425 -15.79 -3.67 -17.14
N LYS A 426 -14.58 -3.64 -17.70
CA LYS A 426 -14.09 -4.70 -18.60
C LYS A 426 -12.74 -5.19 -18.12
N TYR A 427 -12.62 -6.51 -17.96
CA TYR A 427 -11.42 -7.17 -17.49
C TYR A 427 -11.07 -8.37 -18.37
N PRO A 428 -9.86 -8.46 -18.94
CA PRO A 428 -9.41 -9.65 -19.63
C PRO A 428 -8.93 -10.69 -18.62
N ALA A 429 -9.13 -11.97 -18.93
CA ALA A 429 -8.52 -13.08 -18.23
C ALA A 429 -7.90 -14.06 -19.20
N ALA A 430 -6.73 -14.63 -18.88
CA ALA A 430 -6.05 -15.62 -19.71
C ALA A 430 -6.14 -17.02 -19.09
N TYR A 431 -6.21 -18.05 -19.94
CA TYR A 431 -6.01 -19.43 -19.54
C TYR A 431 -4.51 -19.76 -19.51
N LEU A 432 -4.04 -20.39 -18.44
CA LEU A 432 -2.61 -20.68 -18.18
C LEU A 432 -1.68 -19.46 -18.26
N GLY A 433 -2.19 -18.29 -17.84
CA GLY A 433 -1.44 -17.05 -17.80
C GLY A 433 -2.25 -15.92 -17.19
N TRP A 434 -1.73 -14.70 -17.32
CA TRP A 434 -2.36 -13.48 -16.82
C TRP A 434 -2.58 -12.50 -17.97
N ALA A 435 -3.82 -12.08 -18.20
CA ALA A 435 -4.12 -10.97 -19.10
C ALA A 435 -4.28 -9.69 -18.30
N LYS A 436 -3.63 -8.59 -18.71
CA LYS A 436 -3.61 -7.31 -17.97
C LYS A 436 -4.37 -6.21 -18.69
N THR A 437 -4.96 -5.32 -17.92
CA THR A 437 -5.56 -4.07 -18.38
C THR A 437 -5.43 -2.98 -17.30
N SER A 438 -5.52 -1.72 -17.71
CA SER A 438 -5.65 -0.59 -16.78
C SER A 438 -7.11 -0.24 -16.56
N THR A 439 -7.45 0.25 -15.37
CA THR A 439 -8.79 0.69 -15.01
C THR A 439 -8.71 1.85 -14.00
N THR A 440 -9.70 2.74 -14.06
CA THR A 440 -9.90 3.78 -13.05
C THR A 440 -10.79 3.32 -11.90
N GLN A 441 -11.30 2.08 -11.96
CA GLN A 441 -12.12 1.52 -10.89
C GLN A 441 -11.22 1.02 -9.77
N ALA A 442 -11.47 1.51 -8.56
CA ALA A 442 -10.82 1.02 -7.35
C ALA A 442 -11.07 -0.48 -7.16
N PRO A 443 -10.16 -1.20 -6.47
CA PRO A 443 -10.39 -2.58 -6.08
C PRO A 443 -11.76 -2.73 -5.41
N PRO A 444 -12.44 -3.86 -5.55
CA PRO A 444 -13.74 -4.11 -4.92
C PRO A 444 -13.73 -3.88 -3.41
N TYR A 445 -12.60 -4.15 -2.79
CA TYR A 445 -12.39 -3.94 -1.37
C TYR A 445 -11.22 -2.97 -1.13
N ASN A 446 -11.50 -1.89 -0.44
CA ASN A 446 -10.52 -0.83 -0.19
C ASN A 446 -10.23 -0.59 1.29
N ASP A 447 -11.04 -1.11 2.22
CA ASP A 447 -10.90 -0.84 3.64
C ASP A 447 -11.52 -1.98 4.48
N ALA A 448 -10.76 -2.51 5.45
CA ALA A 448 -11.17 -3.55 6.39
C ALA A 448 -12.44 -3.18 7.22
N VAL A 449 -12.86 -1.93 7.21
CA VAL A 449 -13.95 -1.42 8.06
C VAL A 449 -15.18 -1.00 7.25
N ARG A 450 -15.03 -0.86 5.94
CA ARG A 450 -16.14 -0.49 5.07
C ARG A 450 -16.11 -1.29 3.78
N PRO A 451 -17.11 -2.14 3.53
CA PRO A 451 -17.47 -2.46 2.16
C PRO A 451 -18.04 -1.19 1.54
N VAL A 452 -17.19 -0.35 0.97
CA VAL A 452 -17.64 0.87 0.30
C VAL A 452 -17.55 0.64 -1.19
N VAL A 453 -18.65 0.81 -1.88
CA VAL A 453 -18.70 0.94 -3.34
C VAL A 453 -18.10 2.30 -3.67
N LEU A 454 -16.79 2.46 -3.57
CA LEU A 454 -16.12 3.66 -4.01
C LEU A 454 -15.56 3.43 -5.41
N LYS A 455 -15.82 4.38 -6.31
CA LYS A 455 -15.19 4.41 -7.63
C LYS A 455 -13.71 4.76 -7.52
N THR A 456 -13.35 5.56 -6.51
CA THR A 456 -12.00 6.01 -6.19
C THR A 456 -11.82 6.04 -4.68
N ILE A 457 -10.57 6.00 -4.25
CA ILE A 457 -10.17 6.23 -2.86
C ILE A 457 -9.53 7.61 -2.82
N ASP A 458 -10.04 8.50 -1.97
CA ASP A 458 -9.54 9.87 -1.87
C ASP A 458 -8.03 9.89 -1.57
N GLY A 459 -7.30 10.68 -2.35
CA GLY A 459 -5.84 10.83 -2.23
C GLY A 459 -5.02 9.79 -3.00
N LEU A 460 -5.63 8.75 -3.58
CA LEU A 460 -4.93 7.80 -4.44
C LEU A 460 -5.11 8.15 -5.91
N HIS A 461 -4.03 7.98 -6.70
CA HIS A 461 -4.10 8.14 -8.15
C HIS A 461 -4.86 6.97 -8.77
N GLY A 462 -5.82 7.29 -9.64
CA GLY A 462 -6.89 6.40 -10.06
C GLY A 462 -6.55 5.37 -11.13
N ASP A 463 -5.28 5.20 -11.52
CA ASP A 463 -4.91 4.19 -12.50
C ASP A 463 -4.51 2.91 -11.77
N TYR A 464 -5.37 1.89 -11.89
CA TYR A 464 -5.13 0.55 -11.35
C TYR A 464 -4.83 -0.42 -12.49
N THR A 465 -3.95 -1.39 -12.24
CA THR A 465 -3.71 -2.51 -13.14
C THR A 465 -4.45 -3.74 -12.64
N VAL A 466 -5.28 -4.33 -13.51
CA VAL A 466 -5.97 -5.60 -13.24
C VAL A 466 -5.38 -6.70 -14.09
N ALA A 467 -5.08 -7.83 -13.47
CA ALA A 467 -4.58 -9.04 -14.11
C ALA A 467 -5.57 -10.19 -13.88
N GLY A 468 -6.08 -10.78 -14.97
CA GLY A 468 -7.06 -11.86 -14.91
C GLY A 468 -6.50 -13.20 -15.37
N ASN A 469 -6.92 -14.25 -14.65
CA ASN A 469 -6.71 -15.65 -14.99
C ASN A 469 -8.05 -16.38 -14.90
N TYR A 470 -8.31 -17.35 -15.80
CA TYR A 470 -9.51 -18.17 -15.75
C TYR A 470 -9.24 -19.64 -16.04
N ALA A 471 -10.15 -20.50 -15.59
CA ALA A 471 -10.20 -21.90 -16.00
C ALA A 471 -11.62 -22.47 -15.79
N TRP A 472 -12.02 -23.40 -16.66
CA TRP A 472 -13.15 -24.30 -16.43
C TRP A 472 -12.68 -25.43 -15.54
N THR A 473 -13.06 -25.40 -14.27
CA THR A 473 -12.66 -26.39 -13.25
C THR A 473 -13.52 -27.66 -13.33
N SER A 474 -14.72 -27.55 -13.91
CA SER A 474 -15.59 -28.66 -14.31
C SER A 474 -16.32 -28.29 -15.61
N PRO A 475 -17.10 -29.23 -16.23
CA PRO A 475 -17.87 -28.90 -17.45
C PRO A 475 -18.88 -27.75 -17.27
N ASP A 476 -19.33 -27.51 -16.05
CA ASP A 476 -20.35 -26.53 -15.67
C ASP A 476 -19.84 -25.40 -14.76
N THR A 477 -18.58 -25.45 -14.35
CA THR A 477 -18.03 -24.48 -13.40
C THR A 477 -16.83 -23.74 -13.98
N LEU A 478 -17.00 -22.44 -14.16
CA LEU A 478 -15.95 -21.49 -14.55
C LEU A 478 -15.46 -20.73 -13.32
N VAL A 479 -14.16 -20.65 -13.16
CA VAL A 479 -13.52 -19.74 -12.16
C VAL A 479 -12.78 -18.65 -12.88
N VAL A 480 -12.98 -17.41 -12.46
CA VAL A 480 -12.25 -16.22 -12.91
C VAL A 480 -11.63 -15.54 -11.70
N LYS A 481 -10.33 -15.30 -11.76
CA LYS A 481 -9.56 -14.63 -10.71
C LYS A 481 -8.98 -13.32 -11.25
N LEU A 482 -9.28 -12.20 -10.60
CA LEU A 482 -8.84 -10.86 -10.97
C LEU A 482 -8.00 -10.27 -9.84
N TYR A 483 -6.71 -9.98 -10.11
CA TYR A 483 -5.83 -9.24 -9.19
C TYR A 483 -5.73 -7.78 -9.62
N TRP A 484 -5.98 -6.87 -8.67
CA TRP A 484 -5.48 -5.50 -8.75
C TRP A 484 -4.04 -5.49 -8.25
N THR A 485 -3.06 -5.34 -9.15
CA THR A 485 -1.64 -5.47 -8.77
C THR A 485 -1.14 -4.35 -7.86
N ASN A 486 -1.94 -3.29 -7.71
CA ASN A 486 -1.70 -2.18 -6.76
C ASN A 486 -2.30 -2.44 -5.36
N TRP A 487 -2.90 -3.62 -5.16
CA TRP A 487 -3.65 -4.01 -3.96
C TRP A 487 -3.21 -5.39 -3.46
N ILE A 488 -3.90 -5.92 -2.43
CA ILE A 488 -3.43 -7.15 -1.80
C ILE A 488 -4.17 -8.41 -2.22
N VAL A 489 -5.46 -8.33 -2.55
CA VAL A 489 -6.30 -9.51 -2.74
C VAL A 489 -6.89 -9.58 -4.14
N PRO A 490 -7.10 -10.80 -4.67
CA PRO A 490 -7.88 -11.02 -5.87
C PRO A 490 -9.37 -10.88 -5.58
N ASN A 491 -10.15 -10.59 -6.61
CA ASN A 491 -11.57 -10.89 -6.65
C ASN A 491 -11.78 -12.15 -7.47
N THR A 492 -12.44 -13.16 -6.90
CA THR A 492 -12.67 -14.45 -7.55
C THR A 492 -14.16 -14.68 -7.77
N PHE A 493 -14.54 -14.90 -9.02
CA PHE A 493 -15.88 -15.33 -9.39
C PHE A 493 -15.88 -16.83 -9.68
N THR A 494 -16.65 -17.61 -8.92
CA THR A 494 -16.94 -19.01 -9.22
C THR A 494 -18.35 -19.09 -9.78
N ILE A 495 -18.48 -19.39 -11.07
CA ILE A 495 -19.74 -19.40 -11.81
C ILE A 495 -20.11 -20.85 -12.08
N THR A 496 -21.19 -21.32 -11.47
CA THR A 496 -21.72 -22.67 -11.67
C THR A 496 -22.99 -22.59 -12.52
N LEU A 497 -22.95 -23.16 -13.70
CA LEU A 497 -24.07 -23.25 -14.63
C LEU A 497 -25.01 -24.37 -14.22
N SER A 498 -26.31 -24.18 -14.37
CA SER A 498 -27.32 -25.22 -14.18
C SER A 498 -27.91 -25.62 -15.54
N GLN A 499 -28.23 -26.89 -15.72
CA GLN A 499 -28.89 -27.37 -16.95
C GLN A 499 -30.34 -26.94 -17.02
N ASP A 500 -31.03 -26.88 -15.87
CA ASP A 500 -32.48 -26.68 -15.78
C ASP A 500 -32.87 -25.48 -14.90
N GLY A 501 -31.92 -24.60 -14.56
CA GLY A 501 -32.18 -23.52 -13.62
C GLY A 501 -31.21 -22.34 -13.74
N PRO A 502 -31.33 -21.35 -12.84
CA PRO A 502 -30.43 -20.22 -12.81
C PRO A 502 -28.99 -20.65 -12.48
N ALA A 503 -28.01 -19.94 -13.04
CA ALA A 503 -26.63 -20.09 -12.63
C ALA A 503 -26.40 -19.46 -11.25
N THR A 504 -25.43 -19.96 -10.53
CA THR A 504 -25.00 -19.43 -9.22
C THR A 504 -23.60 -18.84 -9.36
N ILE A 505 -23.37 -17.65 -8.82
CA ILE A 505 -22.06 -17.02 -8.78
C ILE A 505 -21.68 -16.84 -7.32
N ILE A 506 -20.52 -17.35 -6.94
CA ILE A 506 -19.86 -16.99 -5.68
C ILE A 506 -18.86 -15.90 -6.00
N ASN A 507 -19.08 -14.71 -5.43
CA ASN A 507 -18.17 -13.57 -5.51
C ASN A 507 -17.35 -13.52 -4.22
N ASP A 508 -16.08 -13.94 -4.31
CA ASP A 508 -15.11 -13.90 -3.22
C ASP A 508 -14.13 -12.76 -3.47
N GLU A 509 -14.22 -11.71 -2.66
CA GLU A 509 -13.33 -10.57 -2.71
C GLU A 509 -11.97 -10.86 -2.05
N GLY A 510 -11.76 -12.08 -1.55
CA GLY A 510 -10.50 -12.58 -1.01
C GLY A 510 -10.02 -11.85 0.24
N TYR A 511 -10.78 -10.90 0.77
CA TYR A 511 -10.33 -10.08 1.89
C TYR A 511 -10.54 -10.82 3.22
N PRO A 512 -9.49 -10.88 4.07
CA PRO A 512 -9.60 -11.60 5.34
C PRO A 512 -10.73 -11.11 6.22
N GLY A 513 -11.64 -12.01 6.58
CA GLY A 513 -12.81 -11.71 7.42
C GLY A 513 -14.03 -11.18 6.66
N VAL A 514 -13.98 -11.15 5.33
CA VAL A 514 -15.14 -10.91 4.47
C VAL A 514 -15.60 -12.26 3.92
N GLU A 515 -16.86 -12.61 4.17
CA GLU A 515 -17.44 -13.85 3.66
C GLU A 515 -17.81 -13.67 2.17
N PRO A 516 -17.60 -14.72 1.34
CA PRO A 516 -18.01 -14.68 -0.06
C PRO A 516 -19.52 -14.47 -0.22
N GLU A 517 -19.91 -13.65 -1.19
CA GLU A 517 -21.31 -13.41 -1.52
C GLU A 517 -21.81 -14.44 -2.55
N THR A 518 -23.00 -15.01 -2.32
CA THR A 518 -23.67 -15.88 -3.29
C THR A 518 -24.72 -15.09 -4.06
N ILE A 519 -24.54 -14.95 -5.37
CA ILE A 519 -25.42 -14.21 -6.28
C ILE A 519 -26.17 -15.25 -7.14
N GLN A 520 -27.49 -15.21 -7.09
CA GLN A 520 -28.35 -15.98 -8.00
C GLN A 520 -28.55 -15.20 -9.29
N THR A 521 -28.55 -15.90 -10.42
CA THR A 521 -28.90 -15.27 -11.70
C THR A 521 -30.38 -15.45 -11.97
N THR A 522 -30.98 -14.53 -12.71
CA THR A 522 -32.29 -14.78 -13.32
C THR A 522 -32.09 -15.50 -14.64
N PRO A 523 -32.97 -16.42 -15.05
CA PRO A 523 -32.90 -17.02 -16.36
C PRO A 523 -32.82 -15.93 -17.43
N SER A 524 -31.81 -15.98 -18.31
CA SER A 524 -31.83 -15.09 -19.47
C SER A 524 -33.01 -15.50 -20.31
N ALA A 525 -33.84 -14.52 -20.73
CA ALA A 525 -34.80 -14.79 -21.79
C ALA A 525 -33.96 -15.31 -22.97
N ALA A 526 -34.23 -16.55 -23.37
CA ALA A 526 -33.59 -17.13 -24.54
C ALA A 526 -33.93 -16.28 -25.77
N ASP A 527 -32.92 -15.65 -26.36
CA ASP A 527 -33.03 -15.08 -27.70
C ASP A 527 -32.97 -16.21 -28.73
#